data_bdfe735d74efa4c083ed2ba4f7a917c2
#
_entry.id   bdfe735d74efa4c083ed2ba4f7a917c2
#
_cell.length_a   1.000
_cell.length_b   1.000
_cell.length_c   1.000
_cell.angle_alpha   90.00
_cell.angle_beta   90.00
_cell.angle_gamma   90.00
#
_symmetry.space_group_name_H-M   'P 1'
#
loop_
_entity.id
_entity.type
_entity.pdbx_description
1 polymer ?
#
loop_
_entity_poly.entity_id
_entity_poly.type
_entity_poly.pdbx_seq_one_letter_code
_entity_poly.pdbx_strand_id
1 'polypeptide(L)'
;MLTGTPRPSPIAPSVDFDAKGVQHGHLRLPYSRDDSAWGSIMIPVCVIANGEGPTALLTGANHGDEYEGPAALFELAQSLDPSEVNGRIIIVPALNYPAFRAGTRTSPIDRGNLNRSFPGRPDGTVTEKIADYVTRHLIPVADIVLDFHSGGRTLDFLPYAAAHELPDKDQEARCFEAVAAFAAPYSMRMLEIDAVGMLDTTVEEMGKTFVTTELGGAGTASARTIEIARKGSLDLLRHAGILTGAPDARPTRWLDMPSDDCFTFAEDDGLIAFAVDLGEPVKRNEIVARVYSVGKTGVAPIEYRAAMDGVLAARHVPGLIKAGDCLSVIATITEKT
;
A
#
# COMPACT_ATOMS: atom_id res chain seq x y z
N MET A 1 20.95 12.79 -25.73
CA MET A 1 20.95 11.74 -24.69
C MET A 1 22.27 11.85 -23.95
N LEU A 2 22.26 12.28 -22.69
CA LEU A 2 23.48 12.33 -21.88
C LEU A 2 23.74 10.90 -21.38
N THR A 3 24.69 10.20 -22.01
CA THR A 3 25.19 8.89 -21.59
C THR A 3 26.15 9.04 -20.41
N GLY A 4 25.66 9.58 -19.31
CA GLY A 4 26.44 9.67 -18.08
C GLY A 4 26.07 8.50 -17.16
N THR A 5 27.06 7.93 -16.46
CA THR A 5 26.84 6.98 -15.37
C THR A 5 25.80 7.58 -14.40
N PRO A 6 24.77 6.84 -14.00
CA PRO A 6 23.79 7.35 -13.05
C PRO A 6 24.49 7.88 -11.79
N ARG A 7 24.07 9.06 -11.30
CA ARG A 7 24.61 9.59 -10.04
C ARG A 7 24.38 8.59 -8.90
N PRO A 8 25.34 8.46 -7.97
CA PRO A 8 25.13 7.61 -6.80
C PRO A 8 23.95 8.13 -5.97
N SER A 9 23.24 7.22 -5.29
CA SER A 9 22.18 7.62 -4.36
C SER A 9 22.79 8.40 -3.20
N PRO A 10 22.15 9.50 -2.75
CA PRO A 10 22.55 10.21 -1.54
C PRO A 10 22.17 9.45 -0.26
N ILE A 11 21.30 8.43 -0.35
CA ILE A 11 20.89 7.63 0.80
C ILE A 11 21.97 6.60 1.14
N ALA A 12 22.38 6.58 2.42
CA ALA A 12 23.32 5.62 2.94
C ALA A 12 22.65 4.76 4.03
N PRO A 13 22.61 3.42 3.87
CA PRO A 13 22.10 2.54 4.91
C PRO A 13 23.08 2.47 6.08
N SER A 14 22.55 2.34 7.30
CA SER A 14 23.34 2.03 8.51
C SER A 14 23.31 0.54 8.86
N VAL A 15 22.71 -0.27 8.01
CA VAL A 15 22.65 -1.73 8.08
C VAL A 15 23.44 -2.33 6.93
N ASP A 16 23.94 -3.54 7.13
CA ASP A 16 24.52 -4.37 6.07
C ASP A 16 23.44 -5.38 5.62
N PHE A 17 22.98 -5.25 4.38
CA PHE A 17 21.92 -6.09 3.84
C PHE A 17 22.34 -7.57 3.68
N ASP A 18 23.64 -7.87 3.66
CA ASP A 18 24.15 -9.23 3.45
C ASP A 18 24.61 -9.92 4.76
N ALA A 19 24.66 -9.17 5.87
CA ALA A 19 25.08 -9.74 7.15
C ALA A 19 23.94 -10.56 7.79
N LYS A 20 24.29 -11.74 8.33
CA LYS A 20 23.35 -12.64 9.01
C LYS A 20 22.91 -12.09 10.37
N GLY A 21 21.73 -12.50 10.80
CA GLY A 21 21.10 -12.10 12.06
C GLY A 21 20.09 -10.98 11.88
N VAL A 22 19.82 -10.25 12.95
CA VAL A 22 18.90 -9.11 12.96
C VAL A 22 19.67 -7.82 13.06
N GLN A 23 19.37 -6.88 12.20
CA GLN A 23 19.94 -5.54 12.23
C GLN A 23 18.82 -4.51 12.22
N HIS A 24 18.87 -3.57 13.16
CA HIS A 24 18.02 -2.39 13.18
C HIS A 24 18.84 -1.16 12.84
N GLY A 25 18.34 -0.32 11.94
CA GLY A 25 19.04 0.89 11.53
C GLY A 25 18.17 1.82 10.71
N HIS A 26 18.83 2.59 9.85
CA HIS A 26 18.16 3.61 9.06
C HIS A 26 18.73 3.67 7.64
N LEU A 27 17.87 3.99 6.69
CA LEU A 27 18.26 4.57 5.42
C LEU A 27 18.41 6.07 5.63
N ARG A 28 19.63 6.55 5.66
CA ARG A 28 19.98 7.91 6.05
C ARG A 28 20.08 8.80 4.83
N LEU A 29 19.11 9.73 4.66
CA LEU A 29 19.08 10.73 3.60
C LEU A 29 19.56 12.09 4.16
N PRO A 30 20.68 12.64 3.70
CA PRO A 30 21.10 13.99 4.09
C PRO A 30 20.04 15.03 3.77
N TYR A 31 19.71 15.85 4.77
CA TYR A 31 18.72 16.90 4.66
C TYR A 31 19.06 18.06 5.59
N SER A 32 19.48 19.17 4.99
CA SER A 32 19.75 20.42 5.70
C SER A 32 18.43 21.15 5.97
N ARG A 33 18.23 21.61 7.19
CA ARG A 33 17.02 22.31 7.62
C ARG A 33 17.36 23.40 8.66
N ASP A 34 16.43 24.28 8.97
CA ASP A 34 16.65 25.43 9.83
C ASP A 34 17.17 25.07 11.22
N ASP A 35 16.71 23.97 11.80
CA ASP A 35 17.14 23.48 13.12
C ASP A 35 18.32 22.51 13.06
N SER A 36 18.83 22.17 11.86
CA SER A 36 19.99 21.29 11.70
C SER A 36 20.65 21.45 10.33
N ALA A 37 21.75 22.19 10.26
CA ALA A 37 22.47 22.44 9.02
C ALA A 37 23.04 21.15 8.37
N TRP A 38 23.40 20.15 9.17
CA TRP A 38 23.96 18.86 8.76
C TRP A 38 23.04 17.70 9.13
N GLY A 39 21.74 17.94 9.08
CA GLY A 39 20.71 16.97 9.43
C GLY A 39 20.55 15.85 8.42
N SER A 40 19.77 14.86 8.80
CA SER A 40 19.36 13.76 7.94
C SER A 40 17.92 13.34 8.25
N ILE A 41 17.24 12.82 7.24
CA ILE A 41 16.02 12.04 7.38
C ILE A 41 16.45 10.61 7.68
N MET A 42 15.93 10.02 8.77
CA MET A 42 16.31 8.71 9.28
C MET A 42 15.15 7.74 9.05
N ILE A 43 15.05 7.18 7.83
CA ILE A 43 14.00 6.22 7.49
C ILE A 43 14.32 4.89 8.18
N PRO A 44 13.46 4.36 9.07
CA PRO A 44 13.74 3.13 9.80
C PRO A 44 13.79 1.92 8.87
N VAL A 45 14.75 1.04 9.08
CA VAL A 45 14.90 -0.22 8.36
C VAL A 45 15.32 -1.32 9.33
N CYS A 46 14.75 -2.52 9.14
CA CYS A 46 15.21 -3.74 9.76
C CYS A 46 15.59 -4.75 8.67
N VAL A 47 16.70 -5.45 8.88
CA VAL A 47 17.10 -6.57 8.03
C VAL A 47 17.22 -7.81 8.92
N ILE A 48 16.54 -8.88 8.52
CA ILE A 48 16.60 -10.19 9.18
C ILE A 48 17.07 -11.17 8.13
N ALA A 49 18.25 -11.76 8.30
CA ALA A 49 18.85 -12.62 7.29
C ALA A 49 19.45 -13.90 7.92
N ASN A 50 19.13 -15.04 7.32
CA ASN A 50 19.72 -16.33 7.63
C ASN A 50 19.47 -17.29 6.46
N GLY A 51 20.48 -18.08 6.09
CA GLY A 51 20.39 -18.98 4.93
C GLY A 51 20.58 -18.27 3.59
N GLU A 52 20.31 -19.02 2.53
CA GLU A 52 20.54 -18.59 1.12
C GLU A 52 19.20 -18.54 0.33
N GLY A 53 18.08 -18.51 1.02
CA GLY A 53 16.74 -18.49 0.42
C GLY A 53 16.36 -17.15 -0.20
N PRO A 54 15.09 -16.98 -0.57
CA PRO A 54 14.59 -15.77 -1.23
C PRO A 54 14.66 -14.52 -0.33
N THR A 55 14.51 -13.36 -0.96
CA THR A 55 14.45 -12.08 -0.26
C THR A 55 13.04 -11.47 -0.38
N ALA A 56 12.45 -11.09 0.77
CA ALA A 56 11.24 -10.27 0.82
C ALA A 56 11.57 -8.82 1.15
N LEU A 57 10.90 -7.89 0.45
CA LEU A 57 10.84 -6.47 0.80
C LEU A 57 9.43 -6.17 1.31
N LEU A 58 9.31 -5.75 2.55
CA LEU A 58 8.04 -5.37 3.19
C LEU A 58 8.07 -3.87 3.48
N THR A 59 7.15 -3.12 2.87
CA THR A 59 7.07 -1.66 3.00
C THR A 59 5.72 -1.23 3.55
N GLY A 60 5.71 -0.13 4.27
CA GLY A 60 4.51 0.53 4.77
C GLY A 60 4.68 2.04 4.80
N ALA A 61 3.59 2.76 4.91
CA ALA A 61 3.56 4.21 4.86
C ALA A 61 4.24 4.79 3.61
N ASN A 62 3.95 4.22 2.44
CA ASN A 62 4.13 4.87 1.15
C ASN A 62 3.33 6.19 1.16
N HIS A 63 2.10 6.15 1.70
CA HIS A 63 1.39 7.33 2.18
C HIS A 63 1.45 7.42 3.71
N GLY A 64 1.76 8.58 4.26
CA GLY A 64 2.10 8.72 5.66
C GLY A 64 0.93 8.70 6.64
N ASP A 65 -0.31 8.68 6.15
CA ASP A 65 -1.54 8.60 6.96
C ASP A 65 -2.19 7.21 6.94
N GLU A 66 -1.44 6.18 6.51
CA GLU A 66 -1.84 4.78 6.45
C GLU A 66 -1.06 3.99 7.52
N TYR A 67 -1.75 3.46 8.52
CA TYR A 67 -1.09 3.02 9.77
C TYR A 67 -1.10 1.52 10.03
N GLU A 68 -1.95 0.74 9.36
CA GLU A 68 -2.14 -0.69 9.58
C GLU A 68 -0.86 -1.49 9.29
N GLY A 69 -0.30 -1.27 8.10
CA GLY A 69 0.97 -1.88 7.69
C GLY A 69 2.14 -1.49 8.58
N PRO A 70 2.39 -0.19 8.81
CA PRO A 70 3.43 0.25 9.72
C PRO A 70 3.38 -0.40 11.10
N ALA A 71 2.19 -0.47 11.74
CA ALA A 71 2.02 -1.08 13.04
C ALA A 71 2.43 -2.56 13.04
N ALA A 72 1.96 -3.33 12.05
CA ALA A 72 2.32 -4.74 11.91
C ALA A 72 3.81 -4.94 11.59
N LEU A 73 4.40 -4.08 10.74
CA LEU A 73 5.81 -4.19 10.35
C LEU A 73 6.76 -3.83 11.48
N PHE A 74 6.44 -2.85 12.34
CA PHE A 74 7.23 -2.57 13.55
C PHE A 74 7.19 -3.74 14.52
N GLU A 75 6.03 -4.41 14.69
CA GLU A 75 5.90 -5.61 15.51
C GLU A 75 6.72 -6.77 14.94
N LEU A 76 6.61 -7.03 13.63
CA LEU A 76 7.39 -8.09 12.96
C LEU A 76 8.90 -7.85 13.07
N ALA A 77 9.35 -6.63 12.88
CA ALA A 77 10.77 -6.27 13.01
C ALA A 77 11.33 -6.55 14.42
N GLN A 78 10.48 -6.52 15.45
CA GLN A 78 10.86 -6.80 16.82
C GLN A 78 10.76 -8.27 17.20
N SER A 79 9.81 -9.02 16.60
CA SER A 79 9.41 -10.36 17.11
C SER A 79 9.94 -11.53 16.30
N LEU A 80 10.37 -11.33 15.05
CA LEU A 80 10.85 -12.42 14.21
C LEU A 80 12.20 -12.96 14.69
N ASP A 81 12.27 -14.28 14.91
CA ASP A 81 13.50 -14.98 15.23
C ASP A 81 14.28 -15.28 13.93
N PRO A 82 15.54 -14.83 13.78
CA PRO A 82 16.34 -15.11 12.60
C PRO A 82 16.58 -16.62 12.39
N SER A 83 16.48 -17.45 13.42
CA SER A 83 16.60 -18.90 13.27
C SER A 83 15.45 -19.55 12.48
N GLU A 84 14.29 -18.89 12.40
CA GLU A 84 13.14 -19.31 11.60
C GLU A 84 13.20 -18.83 10.14
N VAL A 85 14.17 -17.96 9.82
CA VAL A 85 14.31 -17.35 8.48
C VAL A 85 15.25 -18.19 7.62
N ASN A 86 14.83 -18.45 6.38
CA ASN A 86 15.67 -18.97 5.31
C ASN A 86 15.69 -17.93 4.16
N GLY A 87 16.76 -17.17 4.07
CA GLY A 87 16.89 -16.06 3.14
C GLY A 87 16.95 -14.72 3.86
N ARG A 88 16.21 -13.72 3.37
CA ARG A 88 16.29 -12.35 3.88
C ARG A 88 14.93 -11.66 3.89
N ILE A 89 14.69 -10.88 4.94
CA ILE A 89 13.52 -10.01 5.07
C ILE A 89 14.05 -8.58 5.27
N ILE A 90 13.69 -7.68 4.37
CA ILE A 90 13.96 -6.24 4.48
C ILE A 90 12.64 -5.56 4.83
N ILE A 91 12.57 -4.94 6.00
CA ILE A 91 11.38 -4.27 6.52
C ILE A 91 11.63 -2.77 6.57
N VAL A 92 10.81 -2.00 5.84
CA VAL A 92 10.82 -0.53 5.87
C VAL A 92 9.43 -0.05 6.29
N PRO A 93 9.15 0.02 7.60
CA PRO A 93 7.79 0.20 8.11
C PRO A 93 7.23 1.61 7.87
N ALA A 94 8.08 2.59 7.59
CA ALA A 94 7.71 3.98 7.35
C ALA A 94 8.52 4.54 6.18
N LEU A 95 8.18 4.09 4.95
CA LEU A 95 8.96 4.37 3.75
C LEU A 95 9.00 5.87 3.43
N ASN A 96 7.85 6.53 3.38
CA ASN A 96 7.75 7.99 3.27
C ASN A 96 7.82 8.62 4.67
N TYR A 97 8.99 8.48 5.32
CA TYR A 97 9.15 8.88 6.72
C TYR A 97 8.73 10.33 7.02
N PRO A 98 8.99 11.35 6.15
CA PRO A 98 8.50 12.70 6.38
C PRO A 98 6.97 12.80 6.41
N ALA A 99 6.28 12.13 5.48
CA ALA A 99 4.83 12.07 5.44
C ALA A 99 4.24 11.33 6.65
N PHE A 100 4.84 10.18 7.02
CA PHE A 100 4.43 9.40 8.17
C PHE A 100 4.54 10.19 9.48
N ARG A 101 5.65 10.91 9.69
CA ARG A 101 5.83 11.78 10.88
C ARG A 101 4.81 12.92 10.92
N ALA A 102 4.34 13.39 9.79
CA ALA A 102 3.32 14.43 9.70
C ALA A 102 1.88 13.85 9.74
N GLY A 103 1.73 12.54 9.56
CA GLY A 103 0.43 11.89 9.42
C GLY A 103 -0.34 12.42 8.20
N THR A 104 0.33 12.61 7.09
CA THR A 104 -0.24 13.14 5.85
C THR A 104 0.06 12.20 4.68
N ARG A 105 -0.83 12.18 3.67
CA ARG A 105 -0.63 11.36 2.47
C ARG A 105 0.67 11.67 1.75
N THR A 106 1.02 12.94 1.63
CA THR A 106 2.20 13.44 0.91
C THR A 106 3.24 14.00 1.88
N SER A 107 4.50 14.04 1.45
CA SER A 107 5.59 14.64 2.23
C SER A 107 5.38 16.14 2.45
N PRO A 108 5.45 16.65 3.70
CA PRO A 108 5.34 18.09 3.96
C PRO A 108 6.57 18.88 3.47
N ILE A 109 7.68 18.20 3.18
CA ILE A 109 8.95 18.84 2.78
C ILE A 109 8.86 19.36 1.33
N ASP A 110 8.35 18.53 0.42
CA ASP A 110 8.35 18.80 -1.01
C ASP A 110 6.97 18.58 -1.65
N ARG A 111 5.94 18.29 -0.85
CA ARG A 111 4.59 17.95 -1.25
C ARG A 111 4.51 16.72 -2.18
N GLY A 112 5.57 15.93 -2.22
CA GLY A 112 5.66 14.73 -3.07
C GLY A 112 4.73 13.62 -2.58
N ASN A 113 3.97 13.05 -3.52
CA ASN A 113 3.31 11.77 -3.34
C ASN A 113 4.32 10.69 -3.74
N LEU A 114 4.77 9.87 -2.77
CA LEU A 114 5.79 8.85 -3.04
C LEU A 114 5.27 7.83 -4.06
N ASN A 115 4.00 7.43 -3.95
CA ASN A 115 3.37 6.49 -4.90
C ASN A 115 2.98 7.14 -6.26
N ARG A 116 3.60 8.26 -6.61
CA ARG A 116 3.57 8.92 -7.93
C ARG A 116 4.96 9.43 -8.33
N SER A 117 6.01 8.96 -7.60
CA SER A 117 7.38 9.46 -7.78
C SER A 117 8.35 8.40 -8.27
N PHE A 118 7.93 7.14 -8.43
CA PHE A 118 8.76 6.06 -8.96
C PHE A 118 8.95 6.20 -10.48
N PRO A 119 10.12 5.82 -11.01
CA PRO A 119 11.29 5.21 -10.35
C PRO A 119 12.18 6.18 -9.56
N GLY A 120 11.86 7.46 -9.49
CA GLY A 120 12.61 8.47 -8.77
C GLY A 120 13.85 8.98 -9.48
N ARG A 121 14.61 9.86 -8.78
CA ARG A 121 15.88 10.43 -9.27
C ARG A 121 16.82 10.71 -8.09
N PRO A 122 18.13 10.39 -8.20
CA PRO A 122 19.09 10.58 -7.11
C PRO A 122 19.40 12.07 -6.81
N ASP A 123 19.11 12.96 -7.74
CA ASP A 123 19.31 14.41 -7.66
C ASP A 123 17.99 15.20 -7.60
N GLY A 124 16.87 14.49 -7.44
CA GLY A 124 15.54 15.06 -7.35
C GLY A 124 15.20 15.61 -5.97
N THR A 125 13.91 15.74 -5.70
CA THR A 125 13.34 16.12 -4.41
C THR A 125 13.60 15.05 -3.34
N VAL A 126 13.24 15.29 -2.09
CA VAL A 126 13.35 14.29 -1.01
C VAL A 126 12.56 13.02 -1.37
N THR A 127 11.32 13.19 -1.84
CA THR A 127 10.44 12.09 -2.23
C THR A 127 11.02 11.30 -3.42
N GLU A 128 11.50 11.98 -4.46
CA GLU A 128 12.13 11.33 -5.63
C GLU A 128 13.42 10.58 -5.26
N LYS A 129 14.20 11.07 -4.29
CA LYS A 129 15.40 10.37 -3.80
C LYS A 129 15.06 9.09 -3.05
N ILE A 130 13.95 9.07 -2.30
CA ILE A 130 13.47 7.86 -1.62
C ILE A 130 13.03 6.83 -2.68
N ALA A 131 12.21 7.24 -3.65
CA ALA A 131 11.78 6.38 -4.75
C ALA A 131 12.96 5.81 -5.53
N ASP A 132 13.96 6.64 -5.87
CA ASP A 132 15.19 6.21 -6.56
C ASP A 132 15.99 5.14 -5.77
N TYR A 133 16.10 5.32 -4.45
CA TYR A 133 16.81 4.34 -3.62
C TYR A 133 16.08 3.00 -3.60
N VAL A 134 14.78 3.01 -3.42
CA VAL A 134 13.95 1.79 -3.46
C VAL A 134 14.09 1.09 -4.79
N THR A 135 13.93 1.83 -5.89
CA THR A 135 14.00 1.30 -7.26
C THR A 135 15.36 0.69 -7.59
N ARG A 136 16.44 1.34 -7.22
CA ARG A 136 17.80 0.90 -7.62
C ARG A 136 18.48 -0.03 -6.64
N HIS A 137 18.07 -0.04 -5.37
CA HIS A 137 18.79 -0.78 -4.33
C HIS A 137 17.95 -1.80 -3.57
N LEU A 138 16.63 -1.60 -3.42
CA LEU A 138 15.79 -2.54 -2.66
C LEU A 138 15.03 -3.50 -3.55
N ILE A 139 14.33 -3.01 -4.59
CA ILE A 139 13.57 -3.88 -5.50
C ILE A 139 14.46 -4.91 -6.22
N PRO A 140 15.65 -4.57 -6.74
CA PRO A 140 16.46 -5.52 -7.49
C PRO A 140 16.88 -6.76 -6.68
N VAL A 141 17.06 -6.61 -5.37
CA VAL A 141 17.47 -7.71 -4.48
C VAL A 141 16.29 -8.50 -3.91
N ALA A 142 15.06 -8.03 -4.09
CA ALA A 142 13.85 -8.71 -3.65
C ALA A 142 13.35 -9.71 -4.70
N ASP A 143 12.80 -10.82 -4.24
CA ASP A 143 12.06 -11.80 -5.05
C ASP A 143 10.55 -11.54 -4.93
N ILE A 144 10.12 -11.11 -3.74
CA ILE A 144 8.74 -10.74 -3.44
C ILE A 144 8.68 -9.40 -2.70
N VAL A 145 7.73 -8.56 -3.08
CA VAL A 145 7.48 -7.25 -2.47
C VAL A 145 6.06 -7.20 -1.96
N LEU A 146 5.91 -6.76 -0.71
CA LEU A 146 4.62 -6.42 -0.11
C LEU A 146 4.63 -4.94 0.25
N ASP A 147 3.72 -4.16 -0.35
CA ASP A 147 3.52 -2.76 0.01
C ASP A 147 2.15 -2.57 0.68
N PHE A 148 2.17 -2.10 1.91
CA PHE A 148 0.96 -1.89 2.68
C PHE A 148 0.33 -0.55 2.39
N HIS A 149 -0.94 -0.60 1.96
CA HIS A 149 -1.82 0.54 1.81
C HIS A 149 -3.10 0.38 2.63
N SER A 150 -3.76 1.51 2.86
CA SER A 150 -5.11 1.64 3.38
C SER A 150 -5.73 2.96 2.91
N GLY A 151 -6.99 3.22 3.22
CA GLY A 151 -7.68 4.43 2.77
C GLY A 151 -7.16 5.76 3.33
N GLY A 152 -6.16 5.72 4.21
CA GLY A 152 -5.66 6.91 4.88
C GLY A 152 -6.78 7.70 5.55
N ARG A 153 -6.76 9.03 5.42
CA ARG A 153 -7.78 9.90 6.04
C ARG A 153 -9.03 10.12 5.20
N THR A 154 -9.04 9.66 3.95
CA THR A 154 -10.08 10.03 2.98
C THR A 154 -10.92 8.89 2.49
N LEU A 155 -10.49 7.66 2.69
CA LEU A 155 -11.21 6.45 2.34
C LEU A 155 -11.22 5.44 3.50
N ASP A 156 -12.22 4.55 3.48
CA ASP A 156 -12.34 3.39 4.35
C ASP A 156 -12.66 2.18 3.46
N PHE A 157 -11.78 1.18 3.47
CA PHE A 157 -11.85 0.00 2.61
C PHE A 157 -12.28 -1.26 3.36
N LEU A 158 -12.93 -2.17 2.67
CA LEU A 158 -12.88 -3.57 3.07
C LEU A 158 -11.43 -4.02 3.12
N PRO A 159 -11.01 -4.78 4.15
CA PRO A 159 -9.63 -5.23 4.21
C PRO A 159 -9.37 -6.32 3.17
N TYR A 160 -8.57 -6.00 2.15
CA TYR A 160 -8.14 -6.93 1.10
C TYR A 160 -6.64 -6.87 0.81
N ALA A 161 -6.12 -7.97 0.26
CA ALA A 161 -4.87 -8.01 -0.48
C ALA A 161 -5.16 -8.02 -1.99
N ALA A 162 -4.30 -7.42 -2.78
CA ALA A 162 -4.54 -7.25 -4.21
C ALA A 162 -3.28 -7.47 -5.06
N ALA A 163 -3.53 -7.76 -6.33
CA ALA A 163 -2.59 -7.70 -7.44
C ALA A 163 -3.30 -7.24 -8.70
N HIS A 164 -2.54 -6.93 -9.74
CA HIS A 164 -3.03 -6.43 -11.01
C HIS A 164 -3.03 -7.51 -12.09
N GLU A 165 -3.79 -7.26 -13.16
CA GLU A 165 -3.61 -7.99 -14.41
C GLU A 165 -2.30 -7.56 -15.07
N LEU A 166 -1.46 -8.55 -15.43
CA LEU A 166 -0.17 -8.32 -16.04
C LEU A 166 -0.08 -8.92 -17.44
N PRO A 167 0.74 -8.33 -18.32
CA PRO A 167 1.01 -8.91 -19.63
C PRO A 167 1.68 -10.29 -19.54
N ASP A 168 2.63 -10.47 -18.60
CA ASP A 168 3.25 -11.76 -18.27
C ASP A 168 2.33 -12.56 -17.34
N LYS A 169 1.66 -13.57 -17.91
CA LYS A 169 0.68 -14.39 -17.18
C LYS A 169 1.30 -15.33 -16.14
N ASP A 170 2.57 -15.69 -16.29
CA ASP A 170 3.29 -16.45 -15.27
C ASP A 170 3.61 -15.56 -14.06
N GLN A 171 3.98 -14.31 -14.28
CA GLN A 171 4.16 -13.34 -13.21
C GLN A 171 2.83 -13.02 -12.52
N GLU A 172 1.77 -12.76 -13.29
CA GLU A 172 0.42 -12.54 -12.77
C GLU A 172 -0.03 -13.70 -11.86
N ALA A 173 0.14 -14.94 -12.31
CA ALA A 173 -0.20 -16.12 -11.54
C ALA A 173 0.55 -16.15 -10.20
N ARG A 174 1.87 -15.88 -10.19
CA ARG A 174 2.65 -15.79 -8.94
C ARG A 174 2.15 -14.70 -8.00
N CYS A 175 1.77 -13.54 -8.54
CA CYS A 175 1.21 -12.44 -7.73
C CYS A 175 -0.14 -12.86 -7.09
N PHE A 176 -1.06 -13.46 -7.86
CA PHE A 176 -2.35 -13.91 -7.32
C PHE A 176 -2.24 -15.11 -6.37
N GLU A 177 -1.26 -16.00 -6.55
CA GLU A 177 -0.94 -17.05 -5.58
C GLU A 177 -0.45 -16.43 -4.25
N ALA A 178 0.40 -15.40 -4.32
CA ALA A 178 0.88 -14.68 -3.16
C ALA A 178 -0.23 -13.90 -2.45
N VAL A 179 -1.15 -13.26 -3.18
CA VAL A 179 -2.37 -12.62 -2.64
C VAL A 179 -3.24 -13.64 -1.91
N ALA A 180 -3.45 -14.82 -2.52
CA ALA A 180 -4.21 -15.90 -1.88
C ALA A 180 -3.54 -16.40 -0.59
N ALA A 181 -2.21 -16.49 -0.58
CA ALA A 181 -1.43 -16.89 0.58
C ALA A 181 -1.45 -15.85 1.70
N PHE A 182 -1.46 -14.56 1.39
CA PHE A 182 -1.65 -13.50 2.39
C PHE A 182 -2.98 -13.68 3.16
N ALA A 183 -3.99 -14.22 2.49
CA ALA A 183 -5.26 -14.64 3.07
C ALA A 183 -5.97 -13.53 3.90
N ALA A 184 -6.02 -12.31 3.35
CA ALA A 184 -6.95 -11.29 3.83
C ALA A 184 -8.41 -11.76 3.69
N PRO A 185 -9.38 -11.17 4.41
CA PRO A 185 -10.80 -11.49 4.24
C PRO A 185 -11.28 -11.41 2.80
N TYR A 186 -10.68 -10.51 2.01
CA TYR A 186 -10.91 -10.40 0.57
C TYR A 186 -9.60 -10.41 -0.19
N SER A 187 -9.63 -10.96 -1.40
CA SER A 187 -8.56 -10.89 -2.40
C SER A 187 -9.09 -10.15 -3.61
N MET A 188 -8.37 -9.16 -4.11
CA MET A 188 -8.84 -8.25 -5.14
C MET A 188 -7.98 -8.36 -6.40
N ARG A 189 -8.65 -8.49 -7.56
CA ARG A 189 -8.07 -8.10 -8.82
C ARG A 189 -8.31 -6.61 -8.98
N MET A 190 -7.27 -5.83 -8.76
CA MET A 190 -7.39 -4.38 -8.63
C MET A 190 -7.18 -3.69 -9.98
N LEU A 191 -7.98 -2.66 -10.25
CA LEU A 191 -7.84 -1.74 -11.36
C LEU A 191 -7.28 -0.41 -10.84
N GLU A 192 -6.19 0.06 -11.43
CA GLU A 192 -5.64 1.38 -11.16
C GLU A 192 -6.17 2.42 -12.15
N ILE A 193 -6.62 3.57 -11.63
CA ILE A 193 -7.07 4.70 -12.46
C ILE A 193 -5.87 5.37 -13.14
N ASP A 194 -4.74 5.47 -12.43
CA ASP A 194 -3.49 6.07 -12.91
C ASP A 194 -2.30 5.34 -12.28
N ALA A 195 -1.69 4.46 -13.04
CA ALA A 195 -0.56 3.63 -12.62
C ALA A 195 0.81 4.30 -12.78
N VAL A 196 0.86 5.54 -13.31
CA VAL A 196 2.13 6.23 -13.59
C VAL A 196 2.83 6.63 -12.30
N GLY A 197 4.08 6.20 -12.15
CA GLY A 197 4.95 6.56 -11.03
C GLY A 197 4.64 5.84 -9.73
N MET A 198 3.95 4.72 -9.78
CA MET A 198 3.63 3.88 -8.63
C MET A 198 4.73 2.86 -8.31
N LEU A 199 4.81 2.45 -7.05
CA LEU A 199 5.75 1.41 -6.60
C LEU A 199 5.41 0.05 -7.23
N ASP A 200 4.13 -0.32 -7.23
CA ASP A 200 3.62 -1.56 -7.80
C ASP A 200 4.01 -1.72 -9.27
N THR A 201 3.68 -0.73 -10.12
CA THR A 201 4.07 -0.72 -11.54
C THR A 201 5.58 -0.91 -11.71
N THR A 202 6.39 -0.21 -10.88
CA THR A 202 7.85 -0.33 -10.95
C THR A 202 8.35 -1.72 -10.56
N VAL A 203 7.74 -2.34 -9.55
CA VAL A 203 8.08 -3.70 -9.09
C VAL A 203 7.68 -4.74 -10.14
N GLU A 204 6.47 -4.58 -10.71
CA GLU A 204 5.92 -5.47 -11.73
C GLU A 204 6.70 -5.40 -13.04
N GLU A 205 7.10 -4.20 -13.50
CA GLU A 205 7.98 -4.02 -14.65
C GLU A 205 9.36 -4.67 -14.48
N MET A 206 9.83 -4.85 -13.24
CA MET A 206 11.05 -5.59 -12.92
C MET A 206 10.84 -7.12 -12.82
N GLY A 207 9.65 -7.62 -13.13
CA GLY A 207 9.31 -9.05 -13.14
C GLY A 207 9.21 -9.70 -11.76
N LYS A 208 9.09 -8.90 -10.69
CA LYS A 208 9.01 -9.38 -9.30
C LYS A 208 7.59 -9.81 -8.93
N THR A 209 7.47 -10.67 -7.93
CA THR A 209 6.16 -10.96 -7.32
C THR A 209 5.76 -9.79 -6.44
N PHE A 210 4.56 -9.24 -6.69
CA PHE A 210 4.05 -8.08 -5.96
C PHE A 210 2.71 -8.37 -5.31
N VAL A 211 2.55 -7.91 -4.08
CA VAL A 211 1.28 -7.90 -3.34
C VAL A 211 1.10 -6.50 -2.74
N THR A 212 -0.05 -5.91 -2.95
CA THR A 212 -0.49 -4.71 -2.24
C THR A 212 -1.67 -5.01 -1.34
N THR A 213 -2.03 -4.08 -0.49
CA THR A 213 -3.20 -4.19 0.39
C THR A 213 -3.99 -2.91 0.43
N GLU A 214 -5.29 -3.02 0.81
CA GLU A 214 -6.08 -1.92 1.34
C GLU A 214 -6.76 -2.40 2.63
N LEU A 215 -6.29 -1.93 3.79
CA LEU A 215 -6.66 -2.49 5.08
C LEU A 215 -7.48 -1.52 5.95
N GLY A 216 -8.65 -1.08 5.48
CA GLY A 216 -9.46 -0.10 6.21
C GLY A 216 -9.04 1.32 5.87
N GLY A 217 -8.68 2.14 6.86
CA GLY A 217 -8.36 3.56 6.66
C GLY A 217 -9.04 4.45 7.70
N ALA A 218 -9.83 5.46 7.24
CA ALA A 218 -10.50 6.45 8.09
C ALA A 218 -9.55 7.21 9.05
N GLY A 219 -8.26 7.32 8.69
CA GLY A 219 -7.23 8.01 9.48
C GLY A 219 -6.80 7.31 10.76
N THR A 220 -7.06 5.99 10.87
CA THR A 220 -6.75 5.17 12.05
C THR A 220 -6.35 3.75 11.64
N ALA A 221 -6.04 2.91 12.60
CA ALA A 221 -5.88 1.47 12.41
C ALA A 221 -6.60 0.72 13.52
N SER A 222 -7.33 -0.32 13.17
CA SER A 222 -8.04 -1.15 14.14
C SER A 222 -7.19 -2.37 14.55
N ALA A 223 -7.45 -2.92 15.73
CA ALA A 223 -6.82 -4.17 16.15
C ALA A 223 -7.05 -5.30 15.12
N ARG A 224 -8.22 -5.32 14.46
CA ARG A 224 -8.55 -6.29 13.41
C ARG A 224 -7.68 -6.11 12.18
N THR A 225 -7.52 -4.89 11.68
CA THR A 225 -6.77 -4.62 10.44
C THR A 225 -5.27 -4.78 10.66
N ILE A 226 -4.74 -4.42 11.84
CA ILE A 226 -3.35 -4.70 12.23
C ILE A 226 -3.09 -6.22 12.29
N GLU A 227 -4.02 -6.99 12.86
CA GLU A 227 -3.90 -8.45 12.94
C GLU A 227 -3.95 -9.12 11.54
N ILE A 228 -4.77 -8.59 10.61
CA ILE A 228 -4.78 -9.04 9.21
C ILE A 228 -3.42 -8.76 8.57
N ALA A 229 -2.86 -7.57 8.73
CA ALA A 229 -1.54 -7.20 8.22
C ALA A 229 -0.44 -8.12 8.76
N ARG A 230 -0.44 -8.35 10.08
CA ARG A 230 0.54 -9.19 10.76
C ARG A 230 0.48 -10.66 10.28
N LYS A 231 -0.71 -11.26 10.30
CA LYS A 231 -0.90 -12.65 9.85
C LYS A 231 -0.61 -12.82 8.37
N GLY A 232 -1.11 -11.89 7.56
CA GLY A 232 -0.86 -11.92 6.12
C GLY A 232 0.61 -11.83 5.76
N SER A 233 1.38 -10.99 6.47
CA SER A 233 2.84 -10.93 6.29
C SER A 233 3.53 -12.26 6.60
N LEU A 234 3.17 -12.89 7.72
CA LEU A 234 3.76 -14.18 8.11
C LEU A 234 3.43 -15.28 7.09
N ASP A 235 2.19 -15.33 6.62
CA ASP A 235 1.76 -16.33 5.64
C ASP A 235 2.36 -16.08 4.25
N LEU A 236 2.53 -14.81 3.85
CA LEU A 236 3.26 -14.45 2.64
C LEU A 236 4.72 -14.90 2.70
N LEU A 237 5.40 -14.68 3.84
CA LEU A 237 6.78 -15.11 4.04
C LEU A 237 6.92 -16.64 4.05
N ARG A 238 5.92 -17.38 4.57
CA ARG A 238 5.86 -18.84 4.48
C ARG A 238 5.64 -19.31 3.05
N HIS A 239 4.73 -18.66 2.32
CA HIS A 239 4.49 -18.95 0.91
C HIS A 239 5.75 -18.75 0.06
N ALA A 240 6.50 -17.69 0.32
CA ALA A 240 7.77 -17.42 -0.34
C ALA A 240 8.92 -18.36 0.07
N GLY A 241 8.71 -19.27 1.05
CA GLY A 241 9.76 -20.16 1.56
C GLY A 241 10.81 -19.47 2.42
N ILE A 242 10.52 -18.25 2.90
CA ILE A 242 11.42 -17.46 3.75
C ILE A 242 11.22 -17.82 5.22
N LEU A 243 9.99 -18.07 5.66
CA LEU A 243 9.71 -18.61 6.98
C LEU A 243 9.36 -20.10 6.91
N THR A 244 9.70 -20.83 7.96
CA THR A 244 9.35 -22.23 8.10
C THR A 244 7.84 -22.42 8.28
N GLY A 245 7.31 -23.55 7.79
CA GLY A 245 5.88 -23.89 7.88
C GLY A 245 5.09 -23.56 6.61
N ALA A 246 3.82 -23.92 6.62
CA ALA A 246 2.88 -23.59 5.55
C ALA A 246 2.05 -22.34 5.93
N PRO A 247 1.58 -21.56 4.94
CA PRO A 247 0.60 -20.52 5.20
C PRO A 247 -0.67 -21.08 5.84
N ASP A 248 -1.31 -20.29 6.70
CA ASP A 248 -2.63 -20.61 7.23
C ASP A 248 -3.67 -20.59 6.10
N ALA A 249 -4.37 -21.72 5.89
CA ALA A 249 -5.41 -21.83 4.87
C ALA A 249 -6.71 -21.13 5.31
N ARG A 250 -6.69 -19.81 5.39
CA ARG A 250 -7.88 -19.01 5.69
C ARG A 250 -8.69 -18.75 4.43
N PRO A 251 -10.03 -18.81 4.49
CA PRO A 251 -10.84 -18.49 3.33
C PRO A 251 -10.75 -17.00 3.01
N THR A 252 -10.61 -16.67 1.73
CA THR A 252 -10.72 -15.32 1.19
C THR A 252 -11.85 -15.28 0.16
N ARG A 253 -12.56 -14.16 0.06
CA ARG A 253 -13.55 -13.93 -0.99
C ARG A 253 -12.90 -13.11 -2.10
N TRP A 254 -13.02 -13.60 -3.33
CA TRP A 254 -12.45 -12.90 -4.48
C TRP A 254 -13.36 -11.78 -4.96
N LEU A 255 -12.75 -10.64 -5.18
CA LEU A 255 -13.35 -9.43 -5.73
C LEU A 255 -12.61 -9.03 -7.01
N ASP A 256 -13.33 -8.35 -7.90
CA ASP A 256 -12.80 -7.86 -9.16
C ASP A 256 -13.29 -6.44 -9.43
N MET A 257 -12.43 -5.63 -10.02
CA MET A 257 -12.72 -4.28 -10.49
C MET A 257 -12.65 -4.28 -12.04
N PRO A 258 -13.74 -4.66 -12.73
CA PRO A 258 -13.70 -4.96 -14.16
C PRO A 258 -13.62 -3.72 -15.06
N SER A 259 -13.97 -2.53 -14.57
CA SER A 259 -13.97 -1.28 -15.34
C SER A 259 -14.03 -0.06 -14.44
N ASP A 260 -13.90 1.14 -15.03
CA ASP A 260 -14.04 2.42 -14.32
C ASP A 260 -15.44 2.63 -13.71
N ASP A 261 -16.46 1.85 -14.10
CA ASP A 261 -17.79 1.84 -13.47
C ASP A 261 -17.73 1.45 -11.98
N CYS A 262 -16.61 0.86 -11.52
CA CYS A 262 -16.35 0.59 -10.10
C CYS A 262 -16.32 1.86 -9.25
N PHE A 263 -15.87 2.97 -9.82
CA PHE A 263 -15.64 4.22 -9.09
C PHE A 263 -16.83 5.16 -9.22
N THR A 264 -17.19 5.79 -8.10
CA THR A 264 -18.15 6.90 -8.09
C THR A 264 -17.44 8.12 -7.53
N PHE A 265 -17.46 9.22 -8.28
CA PHE A 265 -16.89 10.50 -7.85
C PHE A 265 -18.00 11.49 -7.51
N ALA A 266 -17.77 12.33 -6.49
CA ALA A 266 -18.72 13.38 -6.15
C ALA A 266 -18.69 14.50 -7.21
N GLU A 267 -19.87 14.97 -7.61
CA GLU A 267 -20.03 16.10 -8.54
C GLU A 267 -20.20 17.44 -7.80
N ASP A 268 -20.58 17.39 -6.52
CA ASP A 268 -20.82 18.56 -5.67
C ASP A 268 -20.21 18.41 -4.28
N ASP A 269 -19.93 19.54 -3.65
CA ASP A 269 -19.53 19.63 -2.25
C ASP A 269 -20.75 19.39 -1.33
N GLY A 270 -20.56 18.64 -0.25
CA GLY A 270 -21.66 18.45 0.70
C GLY A 270 -21.37 17.49 1.86
N LEU A 271 -22.44 17.18 2.56
CA LEU A 271 -22.44 16.16 3.63
C LEU A 271 -22.96 14.84 3.09
N ILE A 272 -22.14 13.79 3.19
CA ILE A 272 -22.52 12.44 2.76
C ILE A 272 -23.40 11.76 3.81
N ALA A 273 -24.43 11.07 3.32
CA ALA A 273 -25.16 10.05 4.06
C ALA A 273 -25.16 8.77 3.23
N PHE A 274 -24.39 7.78 3.64
CA PHE A 274 -24.40 6.47 3.00
C PHE A 274 -25.73 5.76 3.22
N ALA A 275 -26.21 5.05 2.21
CA ALA A 275 -27.41 4.21 2.26
C ALA A 275 -27.06 2.72 2.41
N VAL A 276 -25.79 2.38 2.21
CA VAL A 276 -25.22 1.02 2.32
C VAL A 276 -23.92 1.07 3.13
N ASP A 277 -23.64 0.04 3.91
CA ASP A 277 -22.38 -0.09 4.65
C ASP A 277 -21.34 -0.92 3.88
N LEU A 278 -20.06 -0.81 4.29
CA LEU A 278 -18.97 -1.57 3.70
C LEU A 278 -19.25 -3.08 3.74
N GLY A 279 -19.10 -3.74 2.58
CA GLY A 279 -19.31 -5.17 2.39
C GLY A 279 -20.76 -5.55 2.11
N GLU A 280 -21.70 -4.62 2.17
CA GLU A 280 -23.08 -4.90 1.78
C GLU A 280 -23.21 -5.01 0.24
N PRO A 281 -24.07 -5.92 -0.24
CA PRO A 281 -24.34 -6.05 -1.66
C PRO A 281 -25.14 -4.85 -2.17
N VAL A 282 -24.82 -4.42 -3.37
CA VAL A 282 -25.56 -3.36 -4.09
C VAL A 282 -25.94 -3.83 -5.47
N LYS A 283 -27.07 -3.33 -5.97
CA LYS A 283 -27.54 -3.55 -7.33
C LYS A 283 -27.36 -2.30 -8.16
N ARG A 284 -27.13 -2.49 -9.47
CA ARG A 284 -27.10 -1.38 -10.43
C ARG A 284 -28.32 -0.48 -10.26
N ASN A 285 -28.12 0.83 -10.24
CA ASN A 285 -29.10 1.90 -9.96
C ASN A 285 -29.60 1.97 -8.52
N GLU A 286 -29.14 1.14 -7.60
CA GLU A 286 -29.42 1.29 -6.17
C GLU A 286 -28.71 2.54 -5.61
N ILE A 287 -29.34 3.24 -4.68
CA ILE A 287 -28.75 4.42 -4.03
C ILE A 287 -27.67 3.96 -3.06
N VAL A 288 -26.43 4.38 -3.32
CA VAL A 288 -25.26 4.13 -2.46
C VAL A 288 -25.12 5.22 -1.40
N ALA A 289 -25.33 6.47 -1.81
CA ALA A 289 -25.20 7.61 -0.93
C ALA A 289 -26.08 8.79 -1.36
N ARG A 290 -26.31 9.71 -0.43
CA ARG A 290 -26.90 11.03 -0.67
C ARG A 290 -25.92 12.10 -0.21
N VAL A 291 -25.75 13.15 -1.01
CA VAL A 291 -24.94 14.32 -0.66
C VAL A 291 -25.88 15.51 -0.45
N TYR A 292 -25.90 16.01 0.78
CA TYR A 292 -26.73 17.14 1.20
C TYR A 292 -25.95 18.45 1.06
N SER A 293 -26.61 19.49 0.51
CA SER A 293 -26.06 20.84 0.56
C SER A 293 -25.93 21.33 2.01
N VAL A 294 -24.70 21.71 2.40
CA VAL A 294 -24.46 22.22 3.78
C VAL A 294 -24.78 23.70 3.93
N GLY A 295 -25.01 24.40 2.82
CA GLY A 295 -25.30 25.85 2.82
C GLY A 295 -26.78 26.22 2.91
N LYS A 296 -27.71 25.26 2.70
CA LYS A 296 -29.16 25.53 2.66
C LYS A 296 -29.97 24.32 3.15
N THR A 297 -30.96 24.59 3.96
CA THR A 297 -32.02 23.63 4.31
C THR A 297 -33.12 23.63 3.24
N GLY A 298 -33.90 22.53 3.15
CA GLY A 298 -35.01 22.41 2.22
C GLY A 298 -34.61 22.14 0.74
N VAL A 299 -33.35 21.88 0.49
CA VAL A 299 -32.85 21.42 -0.81
C VAL A 299 -32.78 19.89 -0.80
N ALA A 300 -33.31 19.24 -1.84
CA ALA A 300 -33.19 17.80 -1.99
C ALA A 300 -31.71 17.39 -2.15
N PRO A 301 -31.29 16.27 -1.52
CA PRO A 301 -29.92 15.78 -1.70
C PRO A 301 -29.71 15.26 -3.12
N ILE A 302 -28.46 15.26 -3.54
CA ILE A 302 -28.03 14.57 -4.77
C ILE A 302 -27.89 13.09 -4.42
N GLU A 303 -28.52 12.22 -5.21
CA GLU A 303 -28.45 10.77 -5.06
C GLU A 303 -27.36 10.18 -5.95
N TYR A 304 -26.41 9.47 -5.34
CA TYR A 304 -25.39 8.70 -6.03
C TYR A 304 -25.80 7.23 -6.08
N ARG A 305 -25.81 6.66 -7.27
CA ARG A 305 -26.30 5.32 -7.53
C ARG A 305 -25.19 4.43 -8.05
N ALA A 306 -25.24 3.15 -7.67
CA ALA A 306 -24.34 2.12 -8.18
C ALA A 306 -24.39 2.03 -9.71
N ALA A 307 -23.25 2.11 -10.38
CA ALA A 307 -23.16 1.91 -11.82
C ALA A 307 -23.19 0.42 -12.22
N MET A 308 -22.96 -0.48 -11.24
CA MET A 308 -22.90 -1.92 -11.46
C MET A 308 -23.41 -2.71 -10.22
N ASP A 309 -23.63 -4.01 -10.41
CA ASP A 309 -23.88 -4.95 -9.30
C ASP A 309 -22.55 -5.28 -8.60
N GLY A 310 -22.55 -5.40 -7.26
CA GLY A 310 -21.35 -5.79 -6.52
C GLY A 310 -21.51 -5.64 -5.02
N VAL A 311 -20.41 -5.35 -4.33
CA VAL A 311 -20.37 -4.98 -2.92
C VAL A 311 -19.69 -3.62 -2.76
N LEU A 312 -20.09 -2.84 -1.76
CA LEU A 312 -19.40 -1.59 -1.44
C LEU A 312 -18.01 -1.94 -0.86
N ALA A 313 -16.96 -1.77 -1.65
CA ALA A 313 -15.59 -2.14 -1.30
C ALA A 313 -14.83 -0.99 -0.64
N ALA A 314 -15.15 0.26 -0.99
CA ALA A 314 -14.59 1.45 -0.35
C ALA A 314 -15.62 2.57 -0.28
N ARG A 315 -15.46 3.45 0.70
CA ARG A 315 -16.28 4.64 0.89
C ARG A 315 -15.46 5.84 1.34
N HIS A 316 -15.93 7.03 0.99
CA HIS A 316 -15.32 8.29 1.43
C HIS A 316 -15.44 8.48 2.95
N VAL A 317 -14.39 9.03 3.55
CA VAL A 317 -14.35 9.57 4.90
C VAL A 317 -13.52 10.86 4.89
N PRO A 318 -13.79 11.85 5.76
CA PRO A 318 -14.90 12.00 6.71
C PRO A 318 -16.23 12.29 6.00
N GLY A 319 -17.27 12.67 6.76
CA GLY A 319 -18.62 12.91 6.21
C GLY A 319 -18.76 14.12 5.26
N LEU A 320 -17.79 15.03 5.18
CA LEU A 320 -17.77 16.13 4.21
C LEU A 320 -16.93 15.73 2.98
N ILE A 321 -17.54 15.88 1.80
CA ILE A 321 -16.93 15.57 0.51
C ILE A 321 -16.86 16.82 -0.38
N LYS A 322 -15.92 16.83 -1.32
CA LYS A 322 -15.79 17.85 -2.35
C LYS A 322 -16.01 17.27 -3.73
N ALA A 323 -16.43 18.09 -4.65
CA ALA A 323 -16.50 17.73 -6.06
C ALA A 323 -15.14 17.21 -6.56
N GLY A 324 -15.15 16.04 -7.21
CA GLY A 324 -13.96 15.34 -7.67
C GLY A 324 -13.38 14.30 -6.68
N ASP A 325 -13.82 14.28 -5.42
CA ASP A 325 -13.39 13.23 -4.48
C ASP A 325 -14.05 11.89 -4.82
N CYS A 326 -13.32 10.80 -4.62
CA CYS A 326 -13.89 9.45 -4.73
C CYS A 326 -14.91 9.24 -3.59
N LEU A 327 -16.18 9.03 -3.96
CA LEU A 327 -17.26 8.80 -3.02
C LEU A 327 -17.34 7.34 -2.62
N SER A 328 -17.27 6.42 -3.58
CA SER A 328 -17.37 4.98 -3.33
C SER A 328 -16.69 4.16 -4.41
N VAL A 329 -16.29 2.94 -4.02
CA VAL A 329 -15.82 1.90 -4.94
C VAL A 329 -16.70 0.66 -4.76
N ILE A 330 -17.21 0.13 -5.87
CA ILE A 330 -17.99 -1.10 -5.91
C ILE A 330 -17.17 -2.15 -6.64
N ALA A 331 -17.04 -3.35 -6.04
CA ALA A 331 -16.34 -4.47 -6.65
C ALA A 331 -17.28 -5.66 -6.84
N THR A 332 -17.11 -6.43 -7.92
CA THR A 332 -17.86 -7.66 -8.15
C THR A 332 -17.32 -8.82 -7.34
N ILE A 333 -18.18 -9.69 -6.85
CA ILE A 333 -17.77 -10.96 -6.24
C ILE A 333 -17.54 -11.96 -7.37
N THR A 334 -16.36 -12.58 -7.38
CA THR A 334 -15.98 -13.59 -8.37
C THR A 334 -15.65 -14.91 -7.69
N GLU A 335 -15.68 -16.00 -8.45
CA GLU A 335 -15.03 -17.24 -8.03
C GLU A 335 -13.52 -17.11 -8.26
N LYS A 336 -12.73 -17.84 -7.48
CA LYS A 336 -11.28 -17.89 -7.68
C LYS A 336 -11.01 -18.40 -9.11
N THR A 337 -10.43 -17.57 -9.93
CA THR A 337 -9.90 -17.97 -11.26
C THR A 337 -8.53 -18.61 -11.10
#